data_7e2d4f4f7925c02c895a818a0f9cd8fe
#
_entry.id   7e2d4f4f7925c02c895a818a0f9cd8fe
#
_cell.length_a   1.000
_cell.length_b   1.000
_cell.length_c   1.000
_cell.angle_alpha   90.00
_cell.angle_beta   90.00
_cell.angle_gamma   90.00
#
_symmetry.space_group_name_H-M   'P 1'
#
loop_
_entity.id
_entity.type
_entity.pdbx_description
1 polymer ?
#
loop_
_entity_poly.entity_id
_entity_poly.type
_entity_poly.pdbx_seq_one_letter_code
_entity_poly.pdbx_strand_id
1 'polypeptide(L)'
;MGVWFWCTDQSMVQPVLAARNLKEGQMGTNFTGWLKILDVPLYILPGIICLALFPQLENPDEAYMTMVTHLFPTGMVGLVLAVLTAALVSTVGSALNALSTVFTMDIYVKKIRPQAKQREIIRVGQVVTVVGALISVIITIAIDSIKGLNLFNVFQSVLGFIAPPMAAVFLFGVFWKRTTTLAANMALTLGTVFSIGVGILYLWVFPAEQYNAWPHFMLLSFYLFVIIGIGMIVVSLWDKSPQLGILNMEKIEDKPARIVLILWGLLIVTMIGLYIFFNGH
;
A
#
# COMPACT_ATOMS: atom_id res chain seq x y z
N MET A 1 -1.75 2.91 -7.13
CA MET A 1 -1.85 2.81 -5.67
C MET A 1 -2.53 1.51 -5.23
N GLY A 2 -3.84 1.28 -5.50
CA GLY A 2 -4.57 0.10 -5.00
C GLY A 2 -3.95 -1.24 -5.39
N VAL A 3 -3.52 -1.43 -6.62
CA VAL A 3 -2.86 -2.67 -7.07
C VAL A 3 -1.57 -2.92 -6.29
N TRP A 4 -0.74 -1.89 -6.10
CA TRP A 4 0.46 -2.00 -5.29
C TRP A 4 0.12 -2.45 -3.87
N PHE A 5 -0.77 -1.74 -3.19
CA PHE A 5 -1.11 -2.00 -1.79
C PHE A 5 -1.72 -3.39 -1.57
N TRP A 6 -2.71 -3.79 -2.41
CA TRP A 6 -3.44 -5.03 -2.20
C TRP A 6 -2.76 -6.27 -2.76
N CYS A 7 -1.91 -6.12 -3.78
CA CYS A 7 -1.34 -7.26 -4.49
C CYS A 7 0.17 -7.44 -4.28
N THR A 8 0.88 -6.41 -3.83
CA THR A 8 2.35 -6.46 -3.73
C THR A 8 2.90 -6.08 -2.36
N ASP A 9 2.12 -5.42 -1.52
CA ASP A 9 2.57 -5.08 -0.18
C ASP A 9 2.66 -6.34 0.68
N GLN A 10 3.85 -6.60 1.22
CA GLN A 10 4.13 -7.82 1.99
C GLN A 10 3.26 -7.91 3.25
N SER A 11 2.94 -6.81 3.90
CA SER A 11 2.09 -6.80 5.10
C SER A 11 0.67 -7.25 4.82
N MET A 12 0.15 -7.00 3.60
CA MET A 12 -1.18 -7.39 3.15
C MET A 12 -1.21 -8.81 2.56
N VAL A 13 -0.18 -9.17 1.79
CA VAL A 13 -0.14 -10.45 1.06
C VAL A 13 0.28 -11.61 1.99
N GLN A 14 1.18 -11.38 2.92
CA GLN A 14 1.69 -12.42 3.81
C GLN A 14 0.61 -13.18 4.61
N PRO A 15 -0.39 -12.53 5.22
CA PRO A 15 -1.48 -13.23 5.90
C PRO A 15 -2.32 -14.11 4.96
N VAL A 16 -2.53 -13.67 3.73
CA VAL A 16 -3.29 -14.42 2.72
C VAL A 16 -2.52 -15.67 2.29
N LEU A 17 -1.20 -15.55 2.10
CA LEU A 17 -0.34 -16.68 1.77
C LEU A 17 -0.18 -17.68 2.94
N ALA A 18 -0.41 -17.25 4.17
CA ALA A 18 -0.39 -18.10 5.35
C ALA A 18 -1.71 -18.88 5.60
N ALA A 19 -2.73 -18.69 4.75
CA ALA A 19 -3.98 -19.42 4.83
C ALA A 19 -3.76 -20.93 4.60
N ARG A 20 -4.59 -21.77 5.23
CA ARG A 20 -4.46 -23.24 5.15
C ARG A 20 -4.61 -23.79 3.74
N ASN A 21 -5.41 -23.17 2.92
CA ASN A 21 -5.66 -23.54 1.54
C ASN A 21 -6.07 -22.32 0.70
N LEU A 22 -6.03 -22.48 -0.63
CA LEU A 22 -6.37 -21.42 -1.58
C LEU A 22 -7.78 -20.86 -1.37
N LYS A 23 -8.76 -21.72 -1.09
CA LYS A 23 -10.16 -21.32 -0.86
C LYS A 23 -10.30 -20.39 0.35
N GLU A 24 -9.66 -20.72 1.46
CA GLU A 24 -9.68 -19.87 2.67
C GLU A 24 -8.99 -18.52 2.44
N GLY A 25 -7.86 -18.51 1.74
CA GLY A 25 -7.21 -17.25 1.33
C GLY A 25 -8.11 -16.38 0.46
N GLN A 26 -8.76 -16.97 -0.54
CA GLN A 26 -9.71 -16.27 -1.42
C GLN A 26 -10.96 -15.77 -0.67
N MET A 27 -11.48 -16.53 0.27
CA MET A 27 -12.61 -16.13 1.12
C MET A 27 -12.21 -14.96 2.04
N GLY A 28 -11.01 -15.02 2.63
CA GLY A 28 -10.48 -13.96 3.47
C GLY A 28 -10.31 -12.65 2.71
N THR A 29 -9.74 -12.69 1.49
CA THR A 29 -9.61 -11.49 0.65
C THR A 29 -10.96 -10.93 0.23
N ASN A 30 -11.93 -11.78 -0.09
CA ASN A 30 -13.28 -11.34 -0.40
C ASN A 30 -13.95 -10.67 0.81
N PHE A 31 -13.84 -11.28 1.99
CA PHE A 31 -14.36 -10.69 3.24
C PHE A 31 -13.72 -9.34 3.55
N THR A 32 -12.42 -9.20 3.33
CA THR A 32 -11.72 -7.91 3.44
C THR A 32 -12.30 -6.87 2.48
N GLY A 33 -12.62 -7.26 1.24
CA GLY A 33 -13.29 -6.39 0.28
C GLY A 33 -14.64 -5.87 0.78
N TRP A 34 -15.46 -6.72 1.41
CA TRP A 34 -16.72 -6.29 2.03
C TRP A 34 -16.52 -5.34 3.20
N LEU A 35 -15.53 -5.61 4.06
CA LEU A 35 -15.21 -4.71 5.16
C LEU A 35 -14.74 -3.33 4.67
N LYS A 36 -14.05 -3.29 3.53
CA LYS A 36 -13.59 -2.03 2.93
C LYS A 36 -14.72 -1.10 2.48
N ILE A 37 -15.89 -1.61 2.18
CA ILE A 37 -17.07 -0.77 1.90
C ILE A 37 -17.46 0.03 3.15
N LEU A 38 -17.28 -0.55 4.34
CA LEU A 38 -17.59 0.10 5.61
C LEU A 38 -16.56 1.18 6.01
N ASP A 39 -15.34 1.14 5.47
CA ASP A 39 -14.32 2.13 5.76
C ASP A 39 -14.78 3.55 5.40
N VAL A 40 -15.46 3.70 4.25
CA VAL A 40 -15.91 5.01 3.76
C VAL A 40 -16.82 5.71 4.77
N PRO A 41 -17.96 5.13 5.19
CA PRO A 41 -18.79 5.77 6.20
C PRO A 41 -18.09 5.89 7.58
N LEU A 42 -17.23 4.94 7.95
CA LEU A 42 -16.56 4.98 9.25
C LEU A 42 -15.51 6.08 9.37
N TYR A 43 -14.85 6.46 8.28
CA TYR A 43 -13.80 7.49 8.29
C TYR A 43 -14.29 8.85 7.77
N ILE A 44 -15.09 8.87 6.70
CA ILE A 44 -15.52 10.12 6.07
C ILE A 44 -16.65 10.77 6.86
N LEU A 45 -17.63 9.99 7.34
CA LEU A 45 -18.78 10.53 8.05
C LEU A 45 -18.39 11.29 9.34
N PRO A 46 -17.51 10.76 10.21
CA PRO A 46 -17.02 11.54 11.36
C PRO A 46 -16.34 12.86 10.96
N GLY A 47 -15.57 12.87 9.86
CA GLY A 47 -14.95 14.09 9.35
C GLY A 47 -15.98 15.16 8.95
N ILE A 48 -17.04 14.76 8.24
CA ILE A 48 -18.15 15.65 7.85
C ILE A 48 -18.89 16.16 9.08
N ILE A 49 -19.16 15.28 10.05
CA ILE A 49 -19.81 15.66 11.32
C ILE A 49 -18.92 16.63 12.09
N CYS A 50 -17.61 16.40 12.15
CA CYS A 50 -16.66 17.31 12.78
C CYS A 50 -16.71 18.70 12.15
N LEU A 51 -16.69 18.80 10.84
CA LEU A 51 -16.79 20.06 10.12
C LEU A 51 -18.10 20.82 10.44
N ALA A 52 -19.21 20.09 10.57
CA ALA A 52 -20.51 20.67 10.92
C ALA A 52 -20.58 21.17 12.37
N LEU A 53 -19.96 20.45 13.31
CA LEU A 53 -19.98 20.79 14.74
C LEU A 53 -18.88 21.79 15.14
N PHE A 54 -17.74 21.74 14.49
CA PHE A 54 -16.54 22.54 14.79
C PHE A 54 -16.01 23.25 13.53
N PRO A 55 -16.79 24.17 12.93
CA PRO A 55 -16.42 24.85 11.67
C PRO A 55 -15.17 25.73 11.77
N GLN A 56 -14.72 26.04 13.00
CA GLN A 56 -13.55 26.88 13.26
C GLN A 56 -12.26 26.07 13.50
N LEU A 57 -12.27 24.76 13.25
CA LEU A 57 -11.09 23.93 13.42
C LEU A 57 -10.03 24.30 12.37
N GLU A 58 -8.91 24.85 12.83
CA GLU A 58 -7.84 25.32 11.95
C GLU A 58 -7.05 24.16 11.32
N ASN A 59 -6.87 23.08 12.07
CA ASN A 59 -6.10 21.93 11.62
C ASN A 59 -7.00 20.70 11.41
N PRO A 60 -7.24 20.29 10.15
CA PRO A 60 -8.05 19.11 9.84
C PRO A 60 -7.53 17.80 10.47
N ASP A 61 -6.22 17.70 10.73
CA ASP A 61 -5.61 16.49 11.31
C ASP A 61 -6.05 16.30 12.79
N GLU A 62 -6.57 17.32 13.43
CA GLU A 62 -7.09 17.26 14.81
C GLU A 62 -8.58 16.88 14.88
N ALA A 63 -9.27 16.78 13.75
CA ALA A 63 -10.73 16.59 13.70
C ALA A 63 -11.19 15.37 14.52
N TYR A 64 -10.53 14.22 14.37
CA TYR A 64 -10.89 13.02 15.11
C TYR A 64 -10.74 13.17 16.62
N MET A 65 -9.61 13.72 17.07
CA MET A 65 -9.35 13.91 18.50
C MET A 65 -10.27 14.99 19.10
N THR A 66 -10.56 16.03 18.36
CA THR A 66 -11.53 17.06 18.76
C THR A 66 -12.92 16.47 19.03
N MET A 67 -13.40 15.62 18.13
CA MET A 67 -14.67 14.92 18.34
C MET A 67 -14.62 13.99 19.55
N VAL A 68 -13.56 13.22 19.70
CA VAL A 68 -13.40 12.29 20.82
C VAL A 68 -13.41 13.03 22.16
N THR A 69 -12.65 14.10 22.27
CA THR A 69 -12.52 14.85 23.53
C THR A 69 -13.75 15.67 23.89
N HIS A 70 -14.52 16.15 22.91
CA HIS A 70 -15.69 16.99 23.16
C HIS A 70 -17.01 16.21 23.27
N LEU A 71 -17.13 15.09 22.54
CA LEU A 71 -18.40 14.35 22.49
C LEU A 71 -18.45 13.16 23.45
N PHE A 72 -17.31 12.60 23.87
CA PHE A 72 -17.30 11.44 24.74
C PHE A 72 -17.03 11.81 26.21
N PRO A 73 -17.68 11.10 27.16
CA PRO A 73 -17.34 11.21 28.57
C PRO A 73 -15.91 10.70 28.84
N THR A 74 -15.30 11.20 29.91
CA THR A 74 -13.88 10.98 30.25
C THR A 74 -13.44 9.51 30.17
N GLY A 75 -14.26 8.57 30.66
CA GLY A 75 -13.93 7.14 30.60
C GLY A 75 -13.89 6.57 29.18
N MET A 76 -14.77 7.03 28.31
CA MET A 76 -14.79 6.63 26.89
C MET A 76 -13.63 7.23 26.11
N VAL A 77 -13.19 8.45 26.42
CA VAL A 77 -11.98 9.04 25.82
C VAL A 77 -10.77 8.13 26.07
N GLY A 78 -10.58 7.66 27.33
CA GLY A 78 -9.52 6.72 27.65
C GLY A 78 -9.61 5.40 26.86
N LEU A 79 -10.83 4.86 26.70
CA LEU A 79 -11.06 3.65 25.89
C LEU A 79 -10.68 3.87 24.43
N VAL A 80 -11.09 4.99 23.82
CA VAL A 80 -10.76 5.32 22.43
C VAL A 80 -9.25 5.47 22.25
N LEU A 81 -8.56 6.14 23.16
CA LEU A 81 -7.09 6.25 23.14
C LEU A 81 -6.40 4.88 23.24
N ALA A 82 -6.91 4.00 24.09
CA ALA A 82 -6.39 2.63 24.19
C ALA A 82 -6.59 1.84 22.87
N VAL A 83 -7.77 1.96 22.25
CA VAL A 83 -8.06 1.34 20.96
C VAL A 83 -7.16 1.87 19.85
N LEU A 84 -6.98 3.20 19.76
CA LEU A 84 -6.08 3.82 18.79
C LEU A 84 -4.64 3.34 18.99
N THR A 85 -4.15 3.30 20.23
CA THR A 85 -2.81 2.82 20.55
C THR A 85 -2.65 1.36 20.16
N ALA A 86 -3.64 0.51 20.45
CA ALA A 86 -3.61 -0.90 20.07
C ALA A 86 -3.60 -1.09 18.54
N ALA A 87 -4.39 -0.31 17.81
CA ALA A 87 -4.42 -0.32 16.35
C ALA A 87 -3.08 0.12 15.75
N LEU A 88 -2.46 1.18 16.29
CA LEU A 88 -1.12 1.63 15.86
C LEU A 88 -0.05 0.57 16.10
N VAL A 89 -0.03 -0.04 17.29
CA VAL A 89 0.93 -1.11 17.64
C VAL A 89 0.75 -2.30 16.69
N SER A 90 -0.48 -2.69 16.40
CA SER A 90 -0.78 -3.78 15.46
C SER A 90 -0.28 -3.48 14.05
N THR A 91 -0.54 -2.27 13.54
CA THR A 91 -0.14 -1.86 12.18
C THR A 91 1.39 -1.76 12.05
N VAL A 92 2.04 -1.07 12.98
CA VAL A 92 3.50 -0.94 13.01
C VAL A 92 4.16 -2.32 13.17
N GLY A 93 3.62 -3.17 14.03
CA GLY A 93 4.11 -4.54 14.22
C GLY A 93 4.03 -5.37 12.93
N SER A 94 2.94 -5.27 12.18
CA SER A 94 2.78 -5.93 10.88
C SER A 94 3.79 -5.43 9.85
N ALA A 95 3.99 -4.12 9.74
CA ALA A 95 4.96 -3.52 8.83
C ALA A 95 6.40 -3.91 9.16
N LEU A 96 6.78 -3.87 10.44
CA LEU A 96 8.11 -4.29 10.90
C LEU A 96 8.35 -5.79 10.68
N ASN A 97 7.33 -6.63 10.88
CA ASN A 97 7.41 -8.06 10.61
C ASN A 97 7.60 -8.33 9.10
N ALA A 98 6.88 -7.61 8.24
CA ALA A 98 7.05 -7.70 6.79
C ALA A 98 8.46 -7.29 6.36
N LEU A 99 8.97 -6.15 6.85
CA LEU A 99 10.33 -5.67 6.60
C LEU A 99 11.38 -6.71 7.05
N SER A 100 11.23 -7.22 8.27
CA SER A 100 12.11 -8.23 8.84
C SER A 100 12.11 -9.52 8.02
N THR A 101 10.96 -9.98 7.57
CA THR A 101 10.83 -11.20 6.77
C THR A 101 11.49 -11.02 5.41
N VAL A 102 11.20 -9.95 4.69
CA VAL A 102 11.80 -9.67 3.38
C VAL A 102 13.31 -9.55 3.48
N PHE A 103 13.82 -8.76 4.43
CA PHE A 103 15.27 -8.63 4.60
C PHE A 103 15.94 -9.96 4.96
N THR A 104 15.38 -10.68 5.92
CA THR A 104 16.00 -11.91 6.41
C THR A 104 15.95 -13.02 5.38
N MET A 105 14.82 -13.24 4.72
CA MET A 105 14.65 -14.36 3.79
C MET A 105 15.20 -14.05 2.40
N ASP A 106 14.98 -12.85 1.88
CA ASP A 106 15.34 -12.54 0.49
C ASP A 106 16.76 -11.96 0.35
N ILE A 107 17.26 -11.26 1.37
CA ILE A 107 18.61 -10.69 1.33
C ILE A 107 19.58 -11.57 2.13
N TYR A 108 19.32 -11.78 3.42
CA TYR A 108 20.27 -12.45 4.28
C TYR A 108 20.45 -13.93 3.89
N VAL A 109 19.38 -14.69 3.88
CA VAL A 109 19.45 -16.14 3.57
C VAL A 109 19.80 -16.38 2.10
N LYS A 110 19.20 -15.66 1.14
CA LYS A 110 19.46 -15.95 -0.28
C LYS A 110 20.81 -15.44 -0.78
N LYS A 111 21.28 -14.27 -0.29
CA LYS A 111 22.47 -13.62 -0.87
C LYS A 111 23.70 -13.60 0.05
N ILE A 112 23.51 -13.50 1.37
CA ILE A 112 24.63 -13.33 2.33
C ILE A 112 25.05 -14.66 2.91
N ARG A 113 24.09 -15.45 3.42
CA ARG A 113 24.39 -16.70 4.11
C ARG A 113 23.36 -17.80 3.87
N PRO A 114 23.46 -18.51 2.73
CA PRO A 114 22.47 -19.53 2.33
C PRO A 114 22.33 -20.70 3.30
N GLN A 115 23.34 -20.96 4.12
CA GLN A 115 23.36 -22.04 5.11
C GLN A 115 23.16 -21.56 6.54
N ALA A 116 22.50 -20.39 6.74
CA ALA A 116 22.24 -19.84 8.08
C ALA A 116 21.37 -20.80 8.90
N LYS A 117 21.76 -20.99 10.16
CA LYS A 117 20.97 -21.81 11.10
C LYS A 117 19.71 -21.06 11.52
N GLN A 118 18.65 -21.80 11.87
CA GLN A 118 17.37 -21.21 12.29
C GLN A 118 17.51 -20.16 13.41
N ARG A 119 18.36 -20.40 14.39
CA ARG A 119 18.61 -19.44 15.48
C ARG A 119 19.25 -18.13 14.99
N GLU A 120 20.08 -18.21 13.98
CA GLU A 120 20.72 -17.04 13.35
C GLU A 120 19.70 -16.24 12.55
N ILE A 121 18.85 -16.90 11.77
CA ILE A 121 17.76 -16.31 11.02
C ILE A 121 16.84 -15.51 11.96
N ILE A 122 16.43 -16.09 13.07
CA ILE A 122 15.60 -15.43 14.08
C ILE A 122 16.30 -14.18 14.65
N ARG A 123 17.59 -14.27 15.00
CA ARG A 123 18.35 -13.12 15.53
C ARG A 123 18.45 -11.98 14.52
N VAL A 124 18.75 -12.32 13.27
CA VAL A 124 18.80 -11.30 12.20
C VAL A 124 17.44 -10.61 12.04
N GLY A 125 16.35 -11.39 12.04
CA GLY A 125 15.00 -10.83 12.00
C GLY A 125 14.72 -9.88 13.17
N GLN A 126 15.08 -10.27 14.40
CA GLN A 126 14.93 -9.40 15.57
C GLN A 126 15.74 -8.10 15.46
N VAL A 127 17.01 -8.19 15.02
CA VAL A 127 17.83 -6.99 14.81
C VAL A 127 17.24 -6.08 13.76
N VAL A 128 16.79 -6.62 12.63
CA VAL A 128 16.14 -5.83 11.57
C VAL A 128 14.87 -5.14 12.08
N THR A 129 14.06 -5.83 12.88
CA THR A 129 12.86 -5.25 13.51
C THR A 129 13.22 -4.06 14.39
N VAL A 130 14.24 -4.21 15.28
CA VAL A 130 14.66 -3.12 16.18
C VAL A 130 15.24 -1.95 15.41
N VAL A 131 16.12 -2.21 14.44
CA VAL A 131 16.72 -1.17 13.58
C VAL A 131 15.63 -0.45 12.77
N GLY A 132 14.70 -1.20 12.19
CA GLY A 132 13.55 -0.63 11.47
C GLY A 132 12.68 0.27 12.35
N ALA A 133 12.40 -0.16 13.59
CA ALA A 133 11.64 0.66 14.54
C ALA A 133 12.39 1.96 14.90
N LEU A 134 13.69 1.88 15.15
CA LEU A 134 14.50 3.07 15.47
C LEU A 134 14.54 4.05 14.29
N ILE A 135 14.73 3.55 13.07
CA ILE A 135 14.70 4.37 11.85
C ILE A 135 13.31 5.04 11.70
N SER A 136 12.23 4.30 11.93
CA SER A 136 10.86 4.84 11.86
C SER A 136 10.65 5.99 12.85
N VAL A 137 11.15 5.88 14.08
CA VAL A 137 11.08 6.95 15.07
C VAL A 137 11.87 8.20 14.61
N ILE A 138 13.08 8.00 14.10
CA ILE A 138 13.91 9.12 13.60
C ILE A 138 13.20 9.85 12.43
N ILE A 139 12.64 9.08 11.49
CA ILE A 139 11.89 9.65 10.35
C ILE A 139 10.66 10.41 10.85
N THR A 140 9.92 9.88 11.81
CA THR A 140 8.74 10.54 12.40
C THR A 140 9.10 11.88 13.02
N ILE A 141 10.17 11.94 13.82
CA ILE A 141 10.66 13.18 14.43
C ILE A 141 11.09 14.20 13.35
N ALA A 142 11.76 13.72 12.30
CA ALA A 142 12.18 14.57 11.19
C ALA A 142 10.97 15.16 10.43
N ILE A 143 9.92 14.40 10.20
CA ILE A 143 8.69 14.86 9.53
C ILE A 143 7.94 15.86 10.43
N ASP A 144 7.81 15.58 11.72
CA ASP A 144 7.11 16.45 12.69
C ASP A 144 7.78 17.83 12.80
N SER A 145 9.09 17.92 12.57
CA SER A 145 9.81 19.20 12.57
C SER A 145 9.44 20.13 11.41
N ILE A 146 8.78 19.62 10.36
CA ILE A 146 8.38 20.39 9.17
C ILE A 146 6.95 20.92 9.39
N LYS A 147 6.84 22.19 9.82
CA LYS A 147 5.54 22.84 10.04
C LYS A 147 4.76 23.05 8.73
N GLY A 148 3.44 22.93 8.81
CA GLY A 148 2.53 23.28 7.71
C GLY A 148 2.28 22.17 6.68
N LEU A 149 2.83 20.96 6.86
CA LEU A 149 2.53 19.84 6.00
C LEU A 149 1.26 19.11 6.47
N ASN A 150 0.33 18.90 5.56
CA ASN A 150 -0.73 17.93 5.76
C ASN A 150 -0.11 16.52 5.61
N LEU A 151 0.04 15.82 6.74
CA LEU A 151 0.70 14.50 6.81
C LEU A 151 0.07 13.48 5.87
N PHE A 152 -1.25 13.49 5.73
CA PHE A 152 -1.96 12.59 4.83
C PHE A 152 -1.55 12.81 3.37
N ASN A 153 -1.52 14.05 2.91
CA ASN A 153 -1.16 14.40 1.54
C ASN A 153 0.30 14.06 1.23
N VAL A 154 1.21 14.34 2.14
CA VAL A 154 2.63 14.00 1.99
C VAL A 154 2.82 12.49 1.89
N PHE A 155 2.22 11.74 2.82
CA PHE A 155 2.28 10.28 2.83
C PHE A 155 1.73 9.68 1.53
N GLN A 156 0.54 10.12 1.11
CA GLN A 156 -0.09 9.66 -0.11
C GLN A 156 0.71 10.03 -1.37
N SER A 157 1.33 11.21 -1.39
CA SER A 157 2.19 11.63 -2.50
C SER A 157 3.44 10.76 -2.59
N VAL A 158 4.13 10.53 -1.48
CA VAL A 158 5.33 9.65 -1.43
C VAL A 158 4.98 8.25 -1.94
N LEU A 159 3.89 7.66 -1.45
CA LEU A 159 3.40 6.38 -1.96
C LEU A 159 3.05 6.45 -3.46
N GLY A 160 2.50 7.57 -3.91
CA GLY A 160 2.17 7.83 -5.32
C GLY A 160 3.37 7.75 -6.26
N PHE A 161 4.56 8.05 -5.77
CA PHE A 161 5.80 7.97 -6.55
C PHE A 161 6.54 6.64 -6.40
N ILE A 162 6.34 5.90 -5.31
CA ILE A 162 6.98 4.59 -5.09
C ILE A 162 6.16 3.44 -5.72
N ALA A 163 4.85 3.53 -5.70
CA ALA A 163 3.97 2.46 -6.14
C ALA A 163 3.95 2.16 -7.66
N PRO A 164 4.08 3.13 -8.58
CA PRO A 164 3.93 2.90 -10.02
C PRO A 164 4.87 1.85 -10.60
N PRO A 165 6.19 1.87 -10.35
CA PRO A 165 7.11 0.85 -10.87
C PRO A 165 6.76 -0.56 -10.39
N MET A 166 6.42 -0.70 -9.10
CA MET A 166 6.06 -1.99 -8.50
C MET A 166 4.76 -2.52 -9.08
N ALA A 167 3.73 -1.66 -9.22
CA ALA A 167 2.46 -2.02 -9.83
C ALA A 167 2.62 -2.43 -11.29
N ALA A 168 3.48 -1.74 -12.06
CA ALA A 168 3.76 -2.07 -13.45
C ALA A 168 4.41 -3.45 -13.57
N VAL A 169 5.48 -3.70 -12.79
CA VAL A 169 6.17 -5.00 -12.80
C VAL A 169 5.25 -6.14 -12.40
N PHE A 170 4.42 -5.93 -11.39
CA PHE A 170 3.46 -6.94 -10.97
C PHE A 170 2.41 -7.23 -12.06
N LEU A 171 1.73 -6.22 -12.58
CA LEU A 171 0.68 -6.40 -13.57
C LEU A 171 1.22 -7.02 -14.86
N PHE A 172 2.28 -6.45 -15.41
CA PHE A 172 2.88 -7.00 -16.63
C PHE A 172 3.53 -8.37 -16.40
N GLY A 173 4.15 -8.61 -15.24
CA GLY A 173 4.73 -9.89 -14.89
C GLY A 173 3.70 -11.01 -14.73
N VAL A 174 2.52 -10.71 -14.21
CA VAL A 174 1.45 -11.70 -14.01
C VAL A 174 0.60 -11.88 -15.27
N PHE A 175 0.20 -10.80 -15.93
CA PHE A 175 -0.79 -10.89 -17.02
C PHE A 175 -0.20 -10.92 -18.42
N TRP A 176 1.05 -10.49 -18.61
CA TRP A 176 1.66 -10.44 -19.93
C TRP A 176 2.82 -11.42 -20.08
N LYS A 177 2.58 -12.48 -20.87
CA LYS A 177 3.52 -13.62 -21.06
C LYS A 177 4.89 -13.22 -21.63
N ARG A 178 5.02 -12.09 -22.28
CA ARG A 178 6.26 -11.64 -22.93
C ARG A 178 7.15 -10.77 -22.04
N THR A 179 6.73 -10.49 -20.80
CA THR A 179 7.55 -9.69 -19.86
C THR A 179 8.88 -10.40 -19.62
N THR A 180 9.98 -9.70 -19.88
CA THR A 180 11.34 -10.23 -19.67
C THR A 180 11.89 -9.81 -18.31
N THR A 181 12.84 -10.57 -17.81
CA THR A 181 13.54 -10.27 -16.55
C THR A 181 14.27 -8.92 -16.63
N LEU A 182 14.84 -8.59 -17.82
CA LEU A 182 15.52 -7.32 -18.03
C LEU A 182 14.55 -6.15 -17.90
N ALA A 183 13.37 -6.23 -18.57
CA ALA A 183 12.36 -5.17 -18.51
C ALA A 183 11.86 -4.93 -17.07
N ALA A 184 11.61 -6.00 -16.31
CA ALA A 184 11.22 -5.89 -14.91
C ALA A 184 12.31 -5.25 -14.04
N ASN A 185 13.57 -5.65 -14.20
CA ASN A 185 14.68 -5.07 -13.47
C ASN A 185 14.88 -3.59 -13.82
N MET A 186 14.77 -3.21 -15.09
CA MET A 186 14.83 -1.81 -15.52
C MET A 186 13.67 -0.99 -14.94
N ALA A 187 12.47 -1.50 -14.94
CA ALA A 187 11.32 -0.82 -14.33
C ALA A 187 11.49 -0.63 -12.82
N LEU A 188 12.00 -1.64 -12.11
CA LEU A 188 12.26 -1.54 -10.67
C LEU A 188 13.45 -0.64 -10.33
N THR A 189 14.45 -0.50 -11.18
CA THR A 189 15.63 0.35 -10.92
C THR A 189 15.45 1.73 -11.54
N LEU A 190 15.52 1.82 -12.87
CA LEU A 190 15.42 3.10 -13.59
C LEU A 190 14.02 3.73 -13.45
N GLY A 191 12.97 2.91 -13.51
CA GLY A 191 11.60 3.37 -13.30
C GLY A 191 11.38 3.95 -11.91
N THR A 192 11.95 3.33 -10.87
CA THR A 192 11.87 3.86 -9.50
C THR A 192 12.67 5.15 -9.36
N VAL A 193 13.89 5.21 -9.88
CA VAL A 193 14.70 6.44 -9.86
C VAL A 193 14.01 7.58 -10.59
N PHE A 194 13.43 7.29 -11.77
CA PHE A 194 12.66 8.28 -12.54
C PHE A 194 11.43 8.76 -11.76
N SER A 195 10.67 7.82 -11.18
CA SER A 195 9.45 8.13 -10.41
C SER A 195 9.75 8.96 -9.15
N ILE A 196 10.81 8.63 -8.42
CA ILE A 196 11.28 9.41 -7.26
C ILE A 196 11.80 10.78 -7.72
N GLY A 197 12.52 10.85 -8.84
CA GLY A 197 12.97 12.12 -9.41
C GLY A 197 11.81 13.06 -9.72
N VAL A 198 10.76 12.56 -10.34
CA VAL A 198 9.50 13.31 -10.56
C VAL A 198 8.85 13.71 -9.23
N GLY A 199 8.88 12.84 -8.22
CA GLY A 199 8.38 13.14 -6.87
C GLY A 199 9.15 14.28 -6.20
N ILE A 200 10.46 14.31 -6.31
CA ILE A 200 11.32 15.40 -5.80
C ILE A 200 10.98 16.72 -6.51
N LEU A 201 10.82 16.68 -7.83
CA LEU A 201 10.42 17.87 -8.60
C LEU A 201 9.05 18.39 -8.15
N TYR A 202 8.09 17.48 -7.94
CA TYR A 202 6.72 17.80 -7.53
C TYR A 202 6.63 18.38 -6.11
N LEU A 203 7.40 17.84 -5.15
CA LEU A 203 7.29 18.21 -3.74
C LEU A 203 8.22 19.37 -3.35
N TRP A 204 9.42 19.46 -3.94
CA TRP A 204 10.45 20.36 -3.44
C TRP A 204 10.97 21.38 -4.45
N VAL A 205 11.18 21.00 -5.71
CA VAL A 205 11.79 21.91 -6.70
C VAL A 205 10.76 22.87 -7.30
N PHE A 206 9.60 22.32 -7.66
CA PHE A 206 8.45 23.04 -8.18
C PHE A 206 7.19 22.66 -7.40
N PRO A 207 7.03 23.11 -6.13
CA PRO A 207 5.92 22.67 -5.28
C PRO A 207 4.58 22.86 -5.99
N ALA A 208 3.78 21.81 -6.02
CA ALA A 208 2.50 21.81 -6.72
C ALA A 208 1.51 22.86 -6.16
N GLU A 209 1.68 23.27 -4.91
CA GLU A 209 0.91 24.34 -4.27
C GLU A 209 1.20 25.73 -4.89
N GLN A 210 2.41 25.92 -5.43
CA GLN A 210 2.82 27.20 -6.05
C GLN A 210 2.67 27.21 -7.57
N TYR A 211 2.70 26.02 -8.19
CA TYR A 211 2.67 25.88 -9.65
C TYR A 211 1.42 25.12 -10.09
N ASN A 212 0.39 25.81 -10.52
CA ASN A 212 -0.87 25.21 -11.02
C ASN A 212 -0.72 24.33 -12.28
N ALA A 213 0.49 24.17 -12.81
CA ALA A 213 0.77 23.36 -13.98
C ALA A 213 0.80 21.84 -13.69
N TRP A 214 0.97 21.45 -12.42
CA TRP A 214 1.03 20.04 -12.04
C TRP A 214 -0.37 19.43 -11.94
N PRO A 215 -0.58 18.24 -12.50
CA PRO A 215 -1.78 17.47 -12.19
C PRO A 215 -1.74 16.98 -10.73
N HIS A 216 -2.89 16.69 -10.17
CA HIS A 216 -2.96 16.08 -8.84
C HIS A 216 -2.08 14.82 -8.73
N PHE A 217 -1.42 14.60 -7.60
CA PHE A 217 -0.44 13.51 -7.43
C PHE A 217 -0.98 12.12 -7.79
N MET A 218 -2.28 11.86 -7.61
CA MET A 218 -2.89 10.59 -8.01
C MET A 218 -2.89 10.40 -9.54
N LEU A 219 -3.16 11.47 -10.29
CA LEU A 219 -3.13 11.44 -11.75
C LEU A 219 -1.70 11.34 -12.26
N LEU A 220 -0.78 12.02 -11.61
CA LEU A 220 0.65 11.93 -11.90
C LEU A 220 1.18 10.50 -11.66
N SER A 221 0.76 9.86 -10.57
CA SER A 221 1.05 8.46 -10.28
C SER A 221 0.55 7.52 -11.40
N PHE A 222 -0.63 7.80 -11.95
CA PHE A 222 -1.15 7.04 -13.08
C PHE A 222 -0.32 7.26 -14.35
N TYR A 223 0.07 8.48 -14.66
CA TYR A 223 0.95 8.76 -15.81
C TYR A 223 2.30 8.07 -15.68
N LEU A 224 2.90 8.08 -14.49
CA LEU A 224 4.14 7.35 -14.22
C LEU A 224 3.97 5.84 -14.45
N PHE A 225 2.87 5.26 -13.97
CA PHE A 225 2.55 3.85 -14.22
C PHE A 225 2.45 3.56 -15.73
N VAL A 226 1.77 4.41 -16.50
CA VAL A 226 1.63 4.24 -17.96
C VAL A 226 2.96 4.35 -18.67
N ILE A 227 3.78 5.37 -18.34
CA ILE A 227 5.10 5.58 -18.95
C ILE A 227 6.02 4.39 -18.67
N ILE A 228 6.10 3.94 -17.42
CA ILE A 228 6.92 2.79 -17.02
C ILE A 228 6.40 1.51 -17.68
N GLY A 229 5.07 1.33 -17.75
CA GLY A 229 4.45 0.21 -18.43
C GLY A 229 4.78 0.17 -19.92
N ILE A 230 4.71 1.29 -20.62
CA ILE A 230 5.12 1.39 -22.03
C ILE A 230 6.62 1.05 -22.16
N GLY A 231 7.48 1.59 -21.28
CA GLY A 231 8.89 1.24 -21.25
C GLY A 231 9.14 -0.26 -21.09
N MET A 232 8.40 -0.91 -20.18
CA MET A 232 8.46 -2.36 -20.00
C MET A 232 8.05 -3.12 -21.27
N ILE A 233 6.99 -2.68 -21.95
CA ILE A 233 6.54 -3.30 -23.20
C ILE A 233 7.63 -3.18 -24.27
N VAL A 234 8.17 -1.99 -24.49
CA VAL A 234 9.21 -1.72 -25.49
C VAL A 234 10.44 -2.59 -25.22
N VAL A 235 10.97 -2.57 -23.99
CA VAL A 235 12.13 -3.37 -23.63
C VAL A 235 11.87 -4.86 -23.79
N SER A 236 10.71 -5.36 -23.35
CA SER A 236 10.36 -6.78 -23.46
C SER A 236 10.17 -7.26 -24.92
N LEU A 237 9.80 -6.35 -25.83
CA LEU A 237 9.69 -6.71 -27.26
C LEU A 237 11.06 -6.80 -27.95
N TRP A 238 12.03 -6.02 -27.50
CA TRP A 238 13.39 -6.03 -28.06
C TRP A 238 14.31 -7.06 -27.42
N ASP A 239 14.05 -7.40 -26.17
CA ASP A 239 14.88 -8.30 -25.38
C ASP A 239 14.53 -9.78 -25.66
N LYS A 240 15.57 -10.58 -25.83
CA LYS A 240 15.48 -12.05 -26.01
C LYS A 240 15.78 -12.82 -24.72
N SER A 241 15.93 -12.13 -23.58
CA SER A 241 16.22 -12.77 -22.30
C SER A 241 15.04 -13.67 -21.85
N PRO A 242 15.29 -14.58 -20.88
CA PRO A 242 14.23 -15.45 -20.37
C PRO A 242 13.05 -14.62 -19.91
N GLN A 243 11.86 -14.98 -20.39
CA GLN A 243 10.62 -14.39 -19.93
C GLN A 243 10.52 -14.61 -18.41
N LEU A 244 10.06 -13.59 -17.68
CA LEU A 244 9.67 -13.78 -16.29
C LEU A 244 8.66 -14.93 -16.33
N GLY A 245 9.10 -16.11 -15.90
CA GLY A 245 8.27 -17.28 -16.01
C GLY A 245 6.96 -16.97 -15.31
N ILE A 246 5.96 -16.66 -16.09
CA ILE A 246 4.62 -16.64 -15.58
C ILE A 246 4.51 -17.89 -14.77
N LEU A 247 4.26 -17.73 -13.50
CA LEU A 247 3.72 -18.77 -12.66
C LEU A 247 2.99 -19.71 -13.58
N ASN A 248 3.45 -20.95 -13.72
CA ASN A 248 2.78 -21.94 -14.55
C ASN A 248 1.33 -21.99 -14.07
N MET A 249 0.51 -21.06 -14.57
CA MET A 249 -0.92 -20.98 -14.27
C MET A 249 -1.61 -22.27 -14.68
N GLU A 250 -0.95 -23.03 -15.58
CA GLU A 250 -1.32 -24.40 -15.93
C GLU A 250 -1.18 -25.41 -14.77
N LYS A 251 -0.38 -25.09 -13.73
CA LYS A 251 -0.25 -25.96 -12.54
C LYS A 251 -1.15 -25.59 -11.37
N ILE A 252 -1.93 -24.51 -11.46
CA ILE A 252 -2.97 -24.23 -10.47
C ILE A 252 -4.18 -25.10 -10.85
N GLU A 253 -4.14 -26.38 -10.47
CA GLU A 253 -5.25 -27.32 -10.66
C GLU A 253 -6.51 -26.90 -9.88
N ASP A 254 -6.38 -26.10 -8.86
CA ASP A 254 -7.49 -25.63 -8.04
C ASP A 254 -8.20 -24.42 -8.67
N LYS A 255 -9.27 -24.71 -9.40
CA LYS A 255 -10.21 -23.68 -9.83
C LYS A 255 -10.83 -22.98 -8.61
N PRO A 256 -11.01 -21.65 -8.65
CA PRO A 256 -11.66 -20.94 -7.55
C PRO A 256 -13.04 -21.55 -7.29
N ALA A 257 -13.37 -21.79 -6.02
CA ALA A 257 -14.66 -22.35 -5.65
C ALA A 257 -15.79 -21.46 -6.19
N ARG A 258 -16.86 -22.03 -6.72
CA ARG A 258 -18.00 -21.28 -7.30
C ARG A 258 -18.54 -20.22 -6.34
N ILE A 259 -18.56 -20.50 -5.04
CA ILE A 259 -19.01 -19.56 -4.02
C ILE A 259 -18.12 -18.31 -3.97
N VAL A 260 -16.79 -18.44 -4.16
CA VAL A 260 -15.85 -17.32 -4.19
C VAL A 260 -16.16 -16.40 -5.37
N LEU A 261 -16.41 -16.97 -6.55
CA LEU A 261 -16.77 -16.18 -7.74
C LEU A 261 -18.11 -15.45 -7.57
N ILE A 262 -19.11 -16.09 -6.94
CA ILE A 262 -20.41 -15.47 -6.66
C ILE A 262 -20.20 -14.28 -5.71
N LEU A 263 -19.45 -14.46 -4.63
CA LEU A 263 -19.21 -13.41 -3.66
C LEU A 263 -18.43 -12.23 -4.26
N TRP A 264 -17.46 -12.48 -5.15
CA TRP A 264 -16.78 -11.43 -5.90
C TRP A 264 -17.73 -10.71 -6.86
N GLY A 265 -18.60 -11.44 -7.55
CA GLY A 265 -19.64 -10.85 -8.40
C GLY A 265 -20.57 -9.94 -7.62
N LEU A 266 -21.07 -10.40 -6.45
CA LEU A 266 -21.90 -9.59 -5.56
C LEU A 266 -21.17 -8.33 -5.08
N LEU A 267 -19.90 -8.44 -4.68
CA LEU A 267 -19.09 -7.29 -4.27
C LEU A 267 -18.98 -6.25 -5.40
N ILE A 268 -18.68 -6.69 -6.63
CA ILE A 268 -18.56 -5.80 -7.79
C ILE A 268 -19.89 -5.11 -8.07
N VAL A 269 -20.99 -5.84 -8.06
CA VAL A 269 -22.35 -5.28 -8.28
C VAL A 269 -22.68 -4.26 -7.19
N THR A 270 -22.37 -4.55 -5.93
CA THR A 270 -22.58 -3.63 -4.81
C THR A 270 -21.76 -2.36 -4.99
N MET A 271 -20.47 -2.47 -5.36
CA MET A 271 -19.61 -1.31 -5.59
C MET A 271 -20.11 -0.45 -6.76
N ILE A 272 -20.53 -1.07 -7.87
CA ILE A 272 -21.12 -0.34 -9.01
C ILE A 272 -22.42 0.36 -8.57
N GLY A 273 -23.28 -0.32 -7.81
CA GLY A 273 -24.53 0.24 -7.28
C GLY A 273 -24.29 1.45 -6.39
N LEU A 274 -23.33 1.37 -5.47
CA LEU A 274 -22.92 2.48 -4.62
C LEU A 274 -22.35 3.65 -5.45
N TYR A 275 -21.49 3.35 -6.43
CA TYR A 275 -20.94 4.38 -7.30
C TYR A 275 -22.04 5.12 -8.08
N ILE A 276 -23.00 4.40 -8.66
CA ILE A 276 -24.13 5.01 -9.38
C ILE A 276 -24.99 5.83 -8.43
N PHE A 277 -25.27 5.29 -7.23
CA PHE A 277 -26.10 5.98 -6.23
C PHE A 277 -25.50 7.32 -5.80
N PHE A 278 -24.19 7.36 -5.53
CA PHE A 278 -23.52 8.57 -5.05
C PHE A 278 -23.01 9.48 -6.17
N ASN A 279 -22.92 9.03 -7.42
CA ASN A 279 -22.46 9.86 -8.54
C ASN A 279 -23.54 10.80 -9.11
N GLY A 280 -24.76 10.67 -8.67
CA GLY A 280 -25.90 11.47 -9.14
C GLY A 280 -26.36 12.56 -8.16
N HIS A 281 -25.66 12.77 -7.06
CA HIS A 281 -26.06 13.73 -6.01
C HIS A 281 -24.92 14.60 -5.56
#